data_e7736b3a55753bba7c2fabdfc56cb783
#
_entry.id   e7736b3a55753bba7c2fabdfc56cb783
#
_cell.length_a   1.000
_cell.length_b   1.000
_cell.length_c   1.000
_cell.angle_alpha   90.00
_cell.angle_beta   90.00
_cell.angle_gamma   90.00
#
_symmetry.space_group_name_H-M   'P 1'
#
loop_
_entity.id
_entity.type
_entity.pdbx_description
1 polymer ?
#
loop_
_entity_poly.entity_id
_entity_poly.type
_entity_poly.pdbx_seq_one_letter_code
_entity_poly.pdbx_strand_id
1 'polypeptide(L)'
;MNNIINISERLKCAASLVNKGARVADIGTDHAYLPIYLVQNGISNKVYACDVRKEPLRRAQLHIDEYGLSDKITTQLCDGLKGINKGDVDTVTICAVVLFSLLLSLLLI
;
A
#
# COMPACT_ATOMS: atom_id res chain seq x y z
N MET A 1 16.16 2.83 -16.32
CA MET A 1 15.36 1.68 -15.89
C MET A 1 15.45 1.50 -14.38
N ASN A 2 14.34 1.29 -13.73
CA ASN A 2 14.30 1.17 -12.29
C ASN A 2 14.52 -0.27 -11.85
N ASN A 3 15.38 -0.45 -10.86
CA ASN A 3 15.59 -1.75 -10.26
C ASN A 3 14.39 -2.15 -9.40
N ILE A 4 14.23 -3.46 -9.20
CA ILE A 4 13.26 -3.96 -8.23
C ILE A 4 13.68 -3.48 -6.84
N ILE A 5 12.75 -2.90 -6.11
CA ILE A 5 13.03 -2.39 -4.78
C ILE A 5 13.39 -3.54 -3.83
N ASN A 6 14.36 -3.31 -2.97
CA ASN A 6 14.74 -4.27 -1.94
C ASN A 6 14.05 -3.89 -0.63
N ILE A 7 13.31 -4.83 -0.06
CA ILE A 7 12.56 -4.60 1.18
C ILE A 7 12.94 -5.65 2.22
N SER A 8 12.57 -5.38 3.49
CA SER A 8 12.86 -6.28 4.59
C SER A 8 12.13 -7.62 4.44
N GLU A 9 12.63 -8.65 5.12
CA GLU A 9 11.97 -9.96 5.12
C GLU A 9 10.55 -9.88 5.67
N ARG A 10 10.33 -9.02 6.66
CA ARG A 10 8.99 -8.80 7.23
C ARG A 10 8.03 -8.27 6.18
N LEU A 11 8.45 -7.30 5.37
CA LEU A 11 7.61 -6.75 4.31
C LEU A 11 7.42 -7.77 3.17
N LYS A 12 8.44 -8.56 2.86
CA LYS A 12 8.28 -9.64 1.87
C LYS A 12 7.26 -10.68 2.34
N CYS A 13 7.27 -11.00 3.62
CA CYS A 13 6.29 -11.90 4.21
C CYS A 13 4.86 -11.33 4.07
N ALA A 14 4.69 -10.05 4.38
CA ALA A 14 3.39 -9.39 4.19
C ALA A 14 2.96 -9.44 2.73
N ALA A 15 3.87 -9.14 1.81
CA ALA A 15 3.58 -9.17 0.37
C ALA A 15 3.14 -10.56 -0.09
N SER A 16 3.74 -11.61 0.46
CA SER A 16 3.40 -12.99 0.10
C SER A 16 1.97 -13.37 0.48
N LEU A 17 1.36 -12.64 1.41
CA LEU A 17 0.00 -12.88 1.85
C LEU A 17 -1.03 -12.08 1.05
N VAL A 18 -0.59 -11.18 0.20
CA VAL A 18 -1.49 -10.38 -0.65
C VAL A 18 -1.83 -11.20 -1.89
N ASN A 19 -3.12 -11.33 -2.20
CA ASN A 19 -3.57 -12.07 -3.36
C ASN A 19 -3.23 -11.32 -4.65
N LYS A 20 -2.83 -12.04 -5.66
CA LYS A 20 -2.56 -11.45 -6.96
C LYS A 20 -3.81 -10.76 -7.50
N GLY A 21 -3.65 -9.54 -7.97
CA GLY A 21 -4.75 -8.72 -8.46
C GLY A 21 -5.45 -7.91 -7.39
N ALA A 22 -4.99 -7.98 -6.13
CA ALA A 22 -5.60 -7.25 -5.03
C ALA A 22 -5.49 -5.74 -5.24
N ARG A 23 -6.50 -5.03 -4.76
CA ARG A 23 -6.48 -3.57 -4.62
C ARG A 23 -6.18 -3.25 -3.17
N VAL A 24 -5.07 -2.64 -2.92
CA VAL A 24 -4.47 -2.57 -1.59
C VAL A 24 -4.47 -1.14 -1.04
N ALA A 25 -4.75 -1.00 0.24
CA ALA A 25 -4.43 0.20 0.99
C ALA A 25 -3.37 -0.15 2.03
N ASP A 26 -2.23 0.54 1.96
CA ASP A 26 -1.12 0.36 2.89
C ASP A 26 -1.15 1.49 3.91
N ILE A 27 -1.60 1.18 5.12
CA ILE A 27 -1.77 2.15 6.20
C ILE A 27 -0.47 2.29 6.98
N GLY A 28 -0.01 3.52 7.15
CA GLY A 28 1.30 3.78 7.73
C GLY A 28 2.39 3.43 6.76
N THR A 29 2.23 3.86 5.51
CA THR A 29 3.08 3.43 4.40
C THR A 29 4.53 3.87 4.50
N ASP A 30 4.78 4.99 5.19
CA ASP A 30 6.10 5.60 5.37
C ASP A 30 6.76 5.88 4.02
N HIS A 31 7.72 5.09 3.57
CA HIS A 31 8.44 5.31 2.31
C HIS A 31 7.81 4.64 1.10
N ALA A 32 6.61 4.09 1.23
CA ALA A 32 5.92 3.32 0.19
C ALA A 32 6.69 2.06 -0.25
N TYR A 33 7.50 1.49 0.61
CA TYR A 33 8.29 0.30 0.27
C TYR A 33 7.40 -0.87 -0.16
N LEU A 34 6.37 -1.18 0.60
CA LEU A 34 5.49 -2.29 0.29
C LEU A 34 4.66 -2.02 -0.97
N PRO A 35 4.01 -0.84 -1.12
CA PRO A 35 3.30 -0.53 -2.36
C PRO A 35 4.18 -0.68 -3.61
N ILE A 36 5.38 -0.15 -3.59
CA ILE A 36 6.30 -0.23 -4.74
C ILE A 36 6.63 -1.69 -5.05
N TYR A 37 6.95 -2.47 -4.02
CA TYR A 37 7.26 -3.90 -4.20
C TYR A 37 6.07 -4.66 -4.80
N LEU A 38 4.85 -4.43 -4.30
CA LEU A 38 3.66 -5.10 -4.80
C LEU A 38 3.41 -4.81 -6.28
N VAL A 39 3.60 -3.56 -6.69
CA VAL A 39 3.40 -3.17 -8.08
C VAL A 39 4.50 -3.72 -8.97
N GLN A 40 5.75 -3.58 -8.56
CA GLN A 40 6.89 -4.06 -9.36
C GLN A 40 6.86 -5.57 -9.60
N ASN A 41 6.33 -6.32 -8.65
CA ASN A 41 6.26 -7.78 -8.75
C ASN A 41 4.93 -8.28 -9.34
N GLY A 42 4.11 -7.38 -9.85
CA GLY A 42 2.85 -7.74 -10.50
C GLY A 42 1.80 -8.32 -9.57
N ILE A 43 1.94 -8.11 -8.26
CA ILE A 43 0.96 -8.59 -7.28
C ILE A 43 -0.26 -7.69 -7.27
N SER A 44 -0.05 -6.38 -7.33
CA SER A 44 -1.13 -5.40 -7.40
C SER A 44 -0.80 -4.33 -8.43
N ASN A 45 -1.82 -3.81 -9.10
CA ASN A 45 -1.65 -2.66 -10.00
C ASN A 45 -2.41 -1.42 -9.54
N LYS A 46 -2.99 -1.47 -8.35
CA LYS A 46 -3.68 -0.32 -7.73
C LYS A 46 -3.45 -0.36 -6.22
N VAL A 47 -2.66 0.58 -5.73
CA VAL A 47 -2.33 0.65 -4.31
C VAL A 47 -2.51 2.08 -3.81
N TYR A 48 -3.16 2.21 -2.65
CA TYR A 48 -3.22 3.47 -1.93
C TYR A 48 -2.16 3.44 -0.83
N ALA A 49 -1.20 4.34 -0.91
CA ALA A 49 -0.16 4.51 0.10
C ALA A 49 -0.64 5.57 1.08
N CYS A 50 -0.99 5.18 2.29
CA CYS A 50 -1.70 6.01 3.24
C CYS A 50 -0.87 6.29 4.48
N ASP A 51 -1.01 7.50 5.00
CA ASP A 51 -0.46 7.87 6.30
C ASP A 51 -1.32 8.98 6.90
N VAL A 52 -1.32 9.08 8.21
CA VAL A 52 -2.00 10.16 8.91
C VAL A 52 -1.15 11.43 8.94
N ARG A 53 0.16 11.29 8.73
CA ARG A 53 1.11 12.40 8.79
C ARG A 53 1.55 12.83 7.39
N LYS A 54 1.65 14.15 7.20
CA LYS A 54 2.00 14.73 5.90
C LYS A 54 3.44 14.43 5.48
N GLU A 55 4.39 14.47 6.41
CA GLU A 55 5.81 14.31 6.06
C GLU A 55 6.16 12.91 5.57
N PRO A 56 5.76 11.82 6.25
CA PRO A 56 5.95 10.48 5.69
C PRO A 56 5.29 10.32 4.32
N LEU A 57 4.12 10.94 4.14
CA LEU A 57 3.40 10.84 2.87
C LEU A 57 4.15 11.56 1.74
N ARG A 58 4.78 12.70 2.05
CA ARG A 58 5.62 13.41 1.10
C ARG A 58 6.82 12.55 0.67
N ARG A 59 7.46 11.89 1.62
CA ARG A 59 8.57 10.98 1.32
C ARG A 59 8.11 9.81 0.46
N ALA A 60 6.93 9.26 0.77
CA ALA A 60 6.35 8.18 -0.02
C ALA A 60 6.12 8.62 -1.46
N GLN A 61 5.56 9.82 -1.66
CA GLN A 61 5.31 10.33 -3.01
C GLN A 61 6.60 10.51 -3.81
N LEU A 62 7.64 11.07 -3.18
CA LEU A 62 8.94 11.23 -3.84
C LEU A 62 9.50 9.88 -4.28
N HIS A 63 9.38 8.88 -3.43
CA HIS A 63 9.88 7.54 -3.70
C HIS A 63 9.09 6.87 -4.84
N ILE A 64 7.77 7.01 -4.81
CA ILE A 64 6.90 6.51 -5.88
C ILE A 64 7.28 7.16 -7.24
N ASP A 65 7.49 8.47 -7.24
CA ASP A 65 7.88 9.21 -8.44
C ASP A 65 9.24 8.74 -8.96
N GLU A 66 10.16 8.48 -8.06
CA GLU A 66 11.50 8.00 -8.40
C GLU A 66 11.44 6.64 -9.13
N TYR A 67 10.51 5.78 -8.75
CA TYR A 67 10.31 4.49 -9.42
C TYR A 67 9.34 4.56 -10.60
N GLY A 68 8.77 5.74 -10.87
CA GLY A 68 7.88 5.91 -12.03
C GLY A 68 6.54 5.22 -11.89
N LEU A 69 6.01 5.10 -10.67
CA LEU A 69 4.81 4.31 -10.39
C LEU A 69 3.59 5.15 -9.96
N SER A 70 3.62 6.46 -10.23
CA SER A 70 2.52 7.34 -9.80
C SER A 70 1.18 7.05 -10.47
N ASP A 71 1.18 6.31 -11.58
CA ASP A 71 -0.04 5.88 -12.25
C ASP A 71 -0.72 4.71 -11.54
N LYS A 72 0.00 3.99 -10.69
CA LYS A 72 -0.50 2.78 -10.02
C LYS A 72 -0.57 2.92 -8.51
N ILE A 73 0.18 3.86 -7.94
CA ILE A 73 0.22 4.08 -6.50
C ILE A 73 -0.19 5.52 -6.22
N THR A 74 -1.26 5.68 -5.44
CA THR A 74 -1.78 6.98 -5.04
C THR A 74 -1.50 7.21 -3.56
N THR A 75 -0.87 8.32 -3.22
CA THR A 75 -0.72 8.71 -1.80
C THR A 75 -2.02 9.32 -1.30
N GLN A 76 -2.37 9.02 -0.06
CA GLN A 76 -3.58 9.53 0.54
C GLN A 76 -3.38 9.78 2.02
N LEU A 77 -3.76 10.98 2.46
CA LEU A 77 -3.74 11.33 3.88
C LEU A 77 -4.99 10.70 4.51
N CYS A 78 -4.80 9.79 5.44
CA CYS A 78 -5.88 9.03 6.06
C CYS A 78 -5.67 8.89 7.56
N ASP A 79 -6.74 8.97 8.32
CA ASP A 79 -6.73 8.60 9.73
C ASP A 79 -7.20 7.14 9.82
N GLY A 80 -6.24 6.23 9.86
CA GLY A 80 -6.52 4.80 9.76
C GLY A 80 -7.20 4.47 8.43
N LEU A 81 -8.37 3.87 8.46
CA LEU A 81 -9.15 3.54 7.27
C LEU A 81 -10.09 4.64 6.82
N LYS A 82 -10.18 5.74 7.57
CA LYS A 82 -10.98 6.89 7.15
C LYS A 82 -10.37 7.53 5.92
N GLY A 83 -11.19 7.89 4.96
CA GLY A 83 -10.75 8.47 3.70
C GLY A 83 -10.60 7.45 2.59
N ILE A 84 -10.74 6.17 2.89
CA ILE A 84 -10.71 5.10 1.88
C ILE A 84 -12.12 4.62 1.64
N ASN A 85 -12.54 4.61 0.38
CA ASN A 85 -13.83 4.09 0.00
C ASN A 85 -13.83 2.57 0.08
N LYS A 86 -14.81 2.01 0.76
CA LYS A 86 -14.89 0.58 1.03
C LYS A 86 -14.82 -0.27 -0.23
N GLY A 87 -15.39 0.20 -1.34
CA GLY A 87 -15.38 -0.54 -2.60
C GLY A 87 -14.09 -0.43 -3.40
N ASP A 88 -13.18 0.46 -3.02
CA ASP A 88 -11.96 0.73 -3.79
C ASP A 88 -10.81 -0.21 -3.44
N VAL A 89 -10.88 -0.87 -2.28
CA VAL A 89 -9.83 -1.78 -1.83
C VAL A 89 -10.46 -3.07 -1.31
N ASP A 90 -9.73 -4.16 -1.47
CA ASP A 90 -10.12 -5.47 -0.94
C ASP A 90 -9.09 -6.02 0.05
N THR A 91 -7.98 -5.34 0.21
CA THR A 91 -6.90 -5.77 1.09
C THR A 91 -6.29 -4.55 1.76
N VAL A 92 -6.06 -4.63 3.05
CA VAL A 92 -5.38 -3.58 3.80
C VAL A 92 -4.15 -4.17 4.46
N THR A 93 -3.04 -3.45 4.35
CA THR A 93 -1.82 -3.76 5.10
C THR A 93 -1.63 -2.67 6.15
N ILE A 94 -1.38 -3.06 7.38
CA ILE A 94 -1.12 -2.13 8.49
C ILE A 94 0.12 -2.63 9.21
N CYS A 95 1.20 -1.87 9.13
CA CYS A 95 2.47 -2.25 9.77
C CYS A 95 2.86 -3.69 9.42
N ALA A 96 2.68 -4.05 8.14
CA ALA A 96 2.94 -5.40 7.59
C ALA A 96 1.97 -6.49 8.09
N VAL A 97 0.83 -6.14 8.69
CA VAL A 97 -0.28 -7.06 8.94
C VAL A 97 -1.24 -6.96 7.76
N VAL A 98 -1.65 -8.11 7.21
CA VAL A 98 -2.51 -8.16 6.03
C VAL A 98 -3.94 -8.49 6.45
N LEU A 99 -4.90 -7.67 6.01
CA LEU A 99 -6.32 -7.87 6.26
C LEU A 99 -7.07 -7.95 4.94
N PHE A 100 -7.98 -8.90 4.82
CA PHE A 100 -8.76 -9.12 3.62
C PHE A 100 -10.15 -8.48 3.73
N SER A 101 -10.83 -8.36 2.59
CA SER A 101 -12.10 -7.62 2.48
C SER A 101 -13.17 -8.09 3.47
N LEU A 102 -13.22 -9.37 3.80
CA LEU A 102 -14.19 -9.88 4.77
C LEU A 102 -13.98 -9.25 6.15
N LEU A 103 -12.72 -9.15 6.59
CA LEU A 103 -12.39 -8.50 7.85
C LEU A 103 -12.58 -7.00 7.78
N LEU A 104 -12.31 -6.41 6.61
CA LEU A 104 -12.52 -4.98 6.40
C LEU A 104 -13.99 -4.59 6.56
N SER A 105 -14.90 -5.45 6.13
CA SER A 105 -16.33 -5.20 6.30
C SER A 105 -16.72 -5.06 7.76
N LEU A 106 -16.07 -5.81 8.64
CA LEU A 106 -16.29 -5.72 10.08
C LEU A 106 -15.67 -4.46 10.69
N LEU A 107 -14.50 -4.06 10.20
CA LEU A 107 -13.78 -2.89 10.72
C LEU A 107 -14.40 -1.57 10.29
N LEU A 108 -15.10 -1.53 9.16
CA LEU A 108 -15.66 -0.31 8.58
C LEU A 108 -17.14 -0.11 8.94
N ILE A 109 -17.71 -0.96 9.75
CA ILE A 109 -19.05 -0.76 10.32
C ILE A 109 -18.98 0.30 11.45
#